data_2f498db8863b08e2fa74c4915e0779bc
#
_entry.id   2f498db8863b08e2fa74c4915e0779bc
#
_cell.length_a   1.000
_cell.length_b   1.000
_cell.length_c   1.000
_cell.angle_alpha   90.00
_cell.angle_beta   90.00
_cell.angle_gamma   90.00
#
_symmetry.space_group_name_H-M   'P 1'
#
loop_
_entity.id
_entity.type
_entity.pdbx_description
1 polymer ?
#
loop_
_entity_poly.entity_id
_entity_poly.type
_entity_poly.pdbx_seq_one_letter_code
_entity_poly.pdbx_strand_id
1 'polypeptide(L)' 'MAKKVLSIEIGQQVTKAVVIDFLKKNPHVYNAFSFDTPEGVMEDGYVKDKDRMAQLLREQMKDNGV' A
#
# COMPACT_ATOMS: atom_id res chain seq x y z
N MET A 1 15.92 -13.92 -10.99
CA MET A 1 14.88 -12.94 -11.35
C MET A 1 14.42 -12.18 -10.13
N ALA A 2 14.37 -10.87 -10.22
CA ALA A 2 13.92 -10.04 -9.12
C ALA A 2 12.43 -10.24 -8.87
N LYS A 3 12.04 -10.32 -7.61
CA LYS A 3 10.64 -10.43 -7.22
C LYS A 3 10.31 -9.35 -6.22
N LYS A 4 9.33 -8.54 -6.53
CA LYS A 4 8.85 -7.49 -5.64
C LYS A 4 7.47 -7.84 -5.10
N VAL A 5 7.27 -7.59 -3.83
CA VAL A 5 6.00 -7.84 -3.16
C VAL A 5 5.53 -6.53 -2.52
N LEU A 6 4.27 -6.20 -2.74
CA LEU A 6 3.65 -5.06 -2.11
C LEU A 6 2.86 -5.54 -0.90
N SER A 7 3.26 -5.06 0.27
CA SER A 7 2.56 -5.33 1.53
C SER A 7 1.80 -4.08 1.92
N ILE A 8 0.51 -4.22 2.17
CA ILE A 8 -0.36 -3.09 2.48
C ILE A 8 -1.05 -3.31 3.80
N GLU A 9 -0.98 -2.32 4.67
CA GLU A 9 -1.71 -2.29 5.93
C GLU A 9 -2.71 -1.13 5.86
N ILE A 10 -3.98 -1.47 5.79
CA ILE A 10 -5.05 -0.47 5.67
C ILE A 10 -5.62 -0.21 7.05
N GLY A 11 -5.40 1.01 7.56
CA GLY A 11 -5.94 1.44 8.83
C GLY A 11 -7.11 2.41 8.65
N GLN A 12 -7.82 2.64 9.74
CA GLN A 12 -8.97 3.54 9.73
C GLN A 12 -8.57 4.98 9.37
N GLN A 13 -7.39 5.40 9.80
CA GLN A 13 -6.92 6.77 9.60
C GLN A 13 -5.75 6.85 8.64
N VAL A 14 -4.89 5.85 8.63
CA VAL A 14 -3.67 5.84 7.83
C VAL A 14 -3.52 4.49 7.14
N THR A 15 -3.17 4.53 5.87
CA THR A 15 -2.83 3.33 5.09
C THR A 15 -1.33 3.35 4.84
N LYS A 16 -0.66 2.24 5.11
CA LYS A 16 0.78 2.08 4.92
C LYS A 16 1.07 1.02 3.87
N ALA A 17 2.07 1.27 3.06
CA ALA A 17 2.47 0.33 2.02
C ALA A 17 3.98 0.19 2.03
N VAL A 18 4.45 -1.05 1.87
CA VAL A 18 5.88 -1.37 1.81
C VAL A 18 6.10 -2.25 0.60
N VAL A 19 7.06 -1.87 -0.23
CA VAL A 19 7.48 -2.69 -1.37
C VAL A 19 8.76 -3.40 -0.97
N ILE A 20 8.74 -4.72 -0.98
CA ILE A 20 9.86 -5.55 -0.59
C ILE A 20 10.43 -6.23 -1.82
N ASP A 21 11.75 -6.12 -1.99
CA ASP A 21 12.47 -6.72 -3.09
C ASP A 21 13.18 -7.98 -2.60
N PHE A 22 12.89 -9.12 -3.24
CA PHE A 22 13.48 -10.41 -2.90
C PHE A 22 14.53 -10.82 -3.94
N LEU A 23 15.43 -9.89 -4.28
CA LEU A 23 16.45 -10.14 -5.28
C LEU A 23 17.40 -11.28 -4.91
N LYS A 24 17.67 -11.47 -3.64
CA LYS A 24 18.58 -12.48 -3.11
C LYS A 24 17.91 -13.16 -1.92
N LYS A 25 18.70 -13.84 -1.11
CA LYS A 25 18.19 -14.53 0.07
C LYS A 25 17.59 -13.59 1.10
N ASN A 26 18.05 -12.34 1.13
CA ASN A 26 17.58 -11.36 2.11
C ASN A 26 16.62 -10.37 1.47
N PRO A 27 15.43 -10.19 2.05
CA PRO A 27 14.49 -9.17 1.55
C PRO A 27 15.01 -7.77 1.87
N HIS A 28 14.78 -6.86 0.94
CA HIS A 28 15.14 -5.45 1.10
C HIS A 28 13.92 -4.58 0.89
N VAL A 29 13.76 -3.56 1.72
CA VAL A 29 12.71 -2.57 1.52
C VAL A 29 13.11 -1.71 0.32
N TYR A 30 12.37 -1.86 -0.76
CA TYR A 30 12.59 -1.08 -1.97
C TYR A 30 11.97 0.30 -1.85
N ASN A 31 10.78 0.37 -1.28
CA ASN A 31 10.06 1.62 -1.10
C ASN A 31 9.05 1.46 0.03
N ALA A 32 8.73 2.56 0.68
CA ALA A 32 7.71 2.58 1.71
C ALA A 32 7.01 3.92 1.66
N PHE A 33 5.69 3.92 1.75
CA PHE A 33 4.92 5.15 1.76
C PHE A 33 3.65 4.97 2.58
N SER A 34 3.07 6.08 2.98
CA SER A 34 1.82 6.08 3.71
C SER A 34 0.97 7.26 3.25
N PHE A 35 -0.33 7.13 3.44
CA PHE A 35 -1.26 8.20 3.13
C PHE A 35 -2.48 8.12 4.04
N ASP A 36 -3.17 9.25 4.18
CA ASP A 36 -4.36 9.29 5.01
C ASP A 36 -5.48 8.49 4.35
N THR A 37 -6.10 7.61 5.13
CA THR A 37 -7.28 6.87 4.67
C THR A 37 -8.48 7.83 4.67
N PRO A 38 -9.09 8.09 3.50
CA PRO A 38 -10.23 9.01 3.47
C PRO A 38 -11.40 8.49 4.29
N GLU A 39 -12.15 9.42 4.85
CA GLU A 39 -13.35 9.10 5.60
C GLU A 39 -14.35 8.34 4.70
N GLY A 40 -14.95 7.30 5.24
CA GLY A 40 -15.94 6.51 4.51
C GLY A 40 -15.36 5.35 3.70
N VAL A 41 -14.04 5.25 3.59
CA VAL A 41 -13.39 4.13 2.88
C VAL A 41 -13.34 2.89 3.75
N MET A 42 -13.03 3.08 5.03
CA MET A 42 -12.95 1.99 6.02
C MET A 42 -14.10 2.08 6.99
N GLU A 43 -14.68 0.93 7.34
CA GLU A 43 -15.72 0.85 8.35
C GLU A 43 -15.64 -0.49 9.07
N ASP A 44 -15.60 -0.45 10.39
CA ASP A 44 -15.60 -1.64 11.25
C ASP A 44 -14.54 -2.67 10.87
N GLY A 45 -13.35 -2.18 10.50
CA GLY A 45 -12.21 -3.04 10.21
C GLY A 45 -12.18 -3.63 8.80
N TYR A 46 -13.06 -3.21 7.91
CA TYR A 46 -13.03 -3.67 6.52
C TYR A 46 -13.12 -2.50 5.53
N VAL A 47 -12.71 -2.75 4.30
CA VAL A 47 -12.73 -1.74 3.25
C VAL A 47 -14.16 -1.65 2.69
N LYS A 48 -14.83 -0.56 2.98
CA LYS A 48 -16.21 -0.33 2.54
C LYS A 48 -16.25 0.12 1.07
N ASP A 49 -15.35 1.03 0.68
CA ASP A 49 -15.28 1.55 -0.68
C ASP A 49 -14.01 1.03 -1.35
N LYS A 50 -14.13 -0.14 -1.95
CA LYS A 50 -12.98 -0.83 -2.58
C LYS A 50 -12.46 -0.07 -3.79
N ASP A 51 -13.34 0.51 -4.59
CA ASP A 51 -12.95 1.23 -5.80
C ASP A 51 -12.13 2.47 -5.45
N ARG A 52 -12.56 3.19 -4.42
CA ARG A 52 -11.81 4.36 -3.96
C ARG A 52 -10.45 3.98 -3.42
N MET A 53 -10.38 2.92 -2.61
CA MET A 53 -9.11 2.46 -2.08
C MET A 53 -8.18 2.03 -3.21
N ALA A 54 -8.68 1.30 -4.19
CA ALA A 54 -7.88 0.86 -5.33
C ALA A 54 -7.33 2.05 -6.12
N GLN A 55 -8.15 3.07 -6.33
CA GLN A 55 -7.74 4.28 -7.02
C GLN A 55 -6.64 5.00 -6.25
N LEU A 56 -6.83 5.16 -4.95
CA LEU A 56 -5.84 5.82 -4.08
C LEU A 56 -4.51 5.07 -4.09
N LEU A 57 -4.55 3.75 -3.99
CA LEU A 57 -3.33 2.95 -4.03
C LEU A 57 -2.59 3.12 -5.34
N ARG A 58 -3.30 3.12 -6.47
CA ARG A 58 -2.68 3.33 -7.78
C ARG A 58 -2.03 4.70 -7.87
N GLU A 59 -2.72 5.74 -7.41
CA GLU A 59 -2.20 7.10 -7.43
C GLU A 59 -0.96 7.23 -6.55
N GLN A 60 -1.01 6.69 -5.34
CA GLN A 60 0.11 6.76 -4.40
C GLN A 60 1.30 5.95 -4.89
N MET A 61 1.07 4.79 -5.49
CA MET A 61 2.14 4.00 -6.07
C MET A 61 2.83 4.77 -7.18
N LYS A 62 2.06 5.40 -8.05
CA LYS A 62 2.59 6.21 -9.14
C LYS A 62 3.41 7.40 -8.59
N ASP A 63 2.86 8.10 -7.60
CA ASP A 63 3.53 9.27 -7.02
C ASP A 63 4.83 8.90 -6.31
N ASN A 64 4.93 7.68 -5.81
CA ASN A 64 6.10 7.18 -5.10
C ASN A 64 7.02 6.33 -5.97
N GLY A 65 6.78 6.28 -7.26
CA GLY A 65 7.67 5.58 -8.19
C GLY A 65 7.59 4.07 -8.15
N VAL A 66 6.44 3.54 -7.77
CA VAL A 66 6.24 2.10 -7.68
C VAL A 66 5.52 1.54 -8.90
#